data_0fba4e2a08de667b4653ad224d57db82
#
_entry.id   0fba4e2a08de667b4653ad224d57db82
#
_cell.length_a   1.000
_cell.length_b   1.000
_cell.length_c   1.000
_cell.angle_alpha   90.00
_cell.angle_beta   90.00
_cell.angle_gamma   90.00
#
_symmetry.space_group_name_H-M   'P 1'
#
loop_
_entity.id
_entity.type
_entity.pdbx_description
1 polymer ?
#
loop_
_entity_poly.entity_id
_entity_poly.type
_entity_poly.pdbx_seq_one_letter_code
_entity_poly.pdbx_strand_id
1 'polypeptide(L)'
;MNKHYNVPNNKGFFGKFGGRFVPELLKIKLKKLERHYNKLLKHGFQKYFYNEIKQITTRPTIISEAKNINNKFKKGKLYFKREDLNFTGSHKINNAFGQALLAKELGYKTVIAETGAGQHGLAVATASRILGLQCEIFMGRKDIQAQKENYKKIKKLGAKIIKTNHGLEEAVNSAIKHWTTNINTKYYLLGSAVGPHPYPLIVRNFQKIIGQECLKTHTHFNTIIACIGGGSNAIGLFFKYIKHNNNTQKLAVEACGKNKHNSIFRNPKISILHGCRTYVLTNSHGGTKNKHTISSGLNYPAIGPEHAYLHNKKLVKYSSATNKEALQAFKLTIQTEGIIPSYESSHAISKAIKIIKTTNKKVLVNLSGNGSKDI
;
A
#
# COMPACT_ATOMS: atom_id res chain seq x y z
N MET A 1 24.00 8.74 3.25
CA MET A 1 22.79 8.67 2.37
C MET A 1 23.18 8.10 1.01
N ASN A 2 22.36 7.23 0.43
CA ASN A 2 22.61 6.70 -0.91
C ASN A 2 22.36 7.81 -1.95
N LYS A 3 23.43 8.49 -2.39
CA LYS A 3 23.36 9.59 -3.37
C LYS A 3 22.76 9.15 -4.71
N HIS A 4 22.77 7.85 -5.01
CA HIS A 4 22.27 7.27 -6.25
C HIS A 4 20.77 6.95 -6.26
N TYR A 5 20.07 7.02 -5.11
CA TYR A 5 18.62 6.78 -5.02
C TYR A 5 17.86 8.10 -5.10
N ASN A 6 17.92 8.73 -6.27
CA ASN A 6 17.21 9.97 -6.56
C ASN A 6 16.15 9.76 -7.66
N VAL A 7 15.07 9.05 -7.30
CA VAL A 7 13.96 8.72 -8.19
C VAL A 7 12.63 9.15 -7.58
N PRO A 8 11.63 9.47 -8.40
CA PRO A 8 11.64 9.47 -9.86
C PRO A 8 12.41 10.67 -10.43
N ASN A 9 12.76 10.60 -11.74
CA ASN A 9 13.28 11.74 -12.46
C ASN A 9 12.19 12.80 -12.76
N ASN A 10 12.55 13.93 -13.36
CA ASN A 10 11.63 15.03 -13.67
C ASN A 10 10.49 14.66 -14.67
N LYS A 11 10.65 13.56 -15.41
CA LYS A 11 9.60 13.02 -16.28
C LYS A 11 8.70 12.00 -15.55
N GLY A 12 8.98 11.71 -14.29
CA GLY A 12 8.21 10.79 -13.46
C GLY A 12 8.61 9.32 -13.60
N PHE A 13 9.83 9.05 -14.07
CA PHE A 13 10.32 7.68 -14.25
C PHE A 13 11.25 7.24 -13.13
N PHE A 14 11.08 5.99 -12.72
CA PHE A 14 11.97 5.20 -11.89
C PHE A 14 12.78 4.28 -12.82
N GLY A 15 13.90 4.77 -13.36
CA GLY A 15 14.59 4.13 -14.49
C GLY A 15 13.65 4.03 -15.71
N LYS A 16 13.37 2.80 -16.16
CA LYS A 16 12.44 2.55 -17.30
C LYS A 16 10.96 2.41 -16.87
N PHE A 17 10.63 2.47 -15.60
CA PHE A 17 9.28 2.30 -15.04
C PHE A 17 8.67 3.65 -14.65
N GLY A 18 7.35 3.72 -14.52
CA GLY A 18 6.62 4.95 -14.18
C GLY A 18 6.10 5.70 -15.39
N GLY A 19 6.22 7.02 -15.35
CA GLY A 19 5.73 7.91 -16.41
C GLY A 19 4.25 8.29 -16.27
N ARG A 20 3.68 8.88 -17.33
CA ARG A 20 2.28 9.34 -17.43
C ARG A 20 1.66 8.85 -18.73
N PHE A 21 1.25 7.59 -18.77
CA PHE A 21 0.62 6.97 -19.96
C PHE A 21 -0.90 7.12 -19.86
N VAL A 22 -1.36 8.34 -20.01
CA VAL A 22 -2.76 8.76 -19.89
C VAL A 22 -3.12 9.71 -21.02
N PRO A 23 -4.42 9.93 -21.34
CA PRO A 23 -4.85 10.94 -22.29
C PRO A 23 -4.27 12.33 -21.97
N GLU A 24 -4.10 13.16 -23.01
CA GLU A 24 -3.39 14.44 -22.88
C GLU A 24 -4.01 15.38 -21.85
N LEU A 25 -5.36 15.44 -21.78
CA LEU A 25 -6.08 16.23 -20.79
C LEU A 25 -5.67 15.84 -19.34
N LEU A 26 -5.61 14.54 -19.05
CA LEU A 26 -5.16 14.04 -17.75
C LEU A 26 -3.66 14.34 -17.53
N LYS A 27 -2.84 14.24 -18.55
CA LYS A 27 -1.41 14.53 -18.47
C LYS A 27 -1.14 15.97 -18.05
N ILE A 28 -1.88 16.94 -18.62
CA ILE A 28 -1.82 18.36 -18.23
C ILE A 28 -2.16 18.53 -16.74
N LYS A 29 -3.24 17.89 -16.29
CA LYS A 29 -3.69 17.98 -14.88
C LYS A 29 -2.71 17.33 -13.91
N LEU A 30 -2.15 16.18 -14.27
CA LEU A 30 -1.12 15.52 -13.45
C LEU A 30 0.15 16.35 -13.35
N LYS A 31 0.57 17.04 -14.43
CA LYS A 31 1.67 18.00 -14.38
C LYS A 31 1.35 19.19 -13.47
N LYS A 32 0.12 19.68 -13.49
CA LYS A 32 -0.34 20.76 -12.58
C LYS A 32 -0.31 20.27 -11.13
N LEU A 33 -0.84 19.07 -10.84
CA LEU A 33 -0.79 18.45 -9.52
C LEU A 33 0.65 18.32 -9.02
N GLU A 34 1.56 17.82 -9.85
CA GLU A 34 2.98 17.68 -9.51
C GLU A 34 3.63 19.02 -9.13
N ARG A 35 3.40 20.06 -9.95
CA ARG A 35 3.94 21.41 -9.68
C ARG A 35 3.45 21.96 -8.34
N HIS A 36 2.15 21.87 -8.07
CA HIS A 36 1.59 22.33 -6.81
C HIS A 36 2.08 21.51 -5.62
N TYR A 37 2.11 20.18 -5.74
CA TYR A 37 2.62 19.31 -4.69
C TYR A 37 4.09 19.62 -4.36
N ASN A 38 4.93 19.79 -5.38
CA ASN A 38 6.33 20.18 -5.18
C ASN A 38 6.48 21.56 -4.54
N LYS A 39 5.62 22.52 -4.88
CA LYS A 39 5.57 23.84 -4.22
C LYS A 39 5.21 23.68 -2.74
N LEU A 40 4.16 22.93 -2.42
CA LEU A 40 3.75 22.69 -1.03
C LEU A 40 4.84 21.97 -0.22
N LEU A 41 5.55 21.00 -0.83
CA LEU A 41 6.67 20.32 -0.16
C LEU A 41 7.80 21.28 0.22
N LYS A 42 8.13 22.26 -0.65
CA LYS A 42 9.13 23.30 -0.36
C LYS A 42 8.70 24.20 0.80
N HIS A 43 7.39 24.43 0.98
CA HIS A 43 6.82 25.24 2.07
C HIS A 43 6.44 24.40 3.31
N GLY A 44 7.00 23.21 3.49
CA GLY A 44 6.87 22.44 4.72
C GLY A 44 5.65 21.54 4.83
N PHE A 45 4.92 21.30 3.75
CA PHE A 45 3.70 20.45 3.74
C PHE A 45 3.92 19.05 4.35
N GLN A 46 5.12 18.47 4.18
CA GLN A 46 5.40 17.17 4.78
C GLN A 46 5.43 17.23 6.32
N LYS A 47 5.93 18.33 6.90
CA LYS A 47 5.93 18.55 8.36
C LYS A 47 4.52 18.83 8.85
N TYR A 48 3.76 19.64 8.12
CA TYR A 48 2.34 19.88 8.38
C TYR A 48 1.55 18.57 8.41
N PHE A 49 1.65 17.74 7.37
CA PHE A 49 1.04 16.42 7.36
C PHE A 49 1.41 15.55 8.59
N TYR A 50 2.69 15.55 9.01
CA TYR A 50 3.11 14.76 10.18
C TYR A 50 2.52 15.28 11.48
N ASN A 51 2.31 16.58 11.63
CA ASN A 51 1.67 17.14 12.81
C ASN A 51 0.18 16.79 12.83
N GLU A 52 -0.52 16.98 11.72
CA GLU A 52 -1.95 16.71 11.60
C GLU A 52 -2.29 15.22 11.82
N ILE A 53 -1.54 14.31 11.17
CA ILE A 53 -1.84 12.88 11.30
C ILE A 53 -1.61 12.35 12.72
N LYS A 54 -0.69 12.93 13.48
CA LYS A 54 -0.47 12.55 14.88
C LYS A 54 -1.64 12.90 15.78
N GLN A 55 -2.42 13.90 15.45
CA GLN A 55 -3.59 14.30 16.25
C GLN A 55 -4.76 13.32 16.10
N ILE A 56 -4.84 12.62 14.97
CA ILE A 56 -5.95 11.73 14.65
C ILE A 56 -5.59 10.25 14.71
N THR A 57 -4.31 9.91 14.84
CA THR A 57 -3.81 8.54 14.86
C THR A 57 -2.86 8.31 16.03
N THR A 58 -2.72 7.04 16.44
CA THR A 58 -1.76 6.64 17.50
C THR A 58 -0.34 6.49 16.95
N ARG A 59 0.20 7.58 16.37
CA ARG A 59 1.57 7.56 15.84
C ARG A 59 2.59 8.15 16.82
N PRO A 60 3.80 7.55 16.93
CA PRO A 60 4.29 6.39 16.16
C PRO A 60 3.55 5.10 16.52
N THR A 61 3.16 4.30 15.50
CA THR A 61 2.64 2.96 15.80
C THR A 61 3.72 2.11 16.46
N ILE A 62 3.33 1.30 17.42
CA ILE A 62 4.28 0.53 18.23
C ILE A 62 5.00 -0.54 17.40
N ILE A 63 6.20 -0.92 17.87
CA ILE A 63 6.88 -2.15 17.49
C ILE A 63 6.77 -3.11 18.65
N SER A 64 6.07 -4.23 18.46
CA SER A 64 5.91 -5.27 19.47
C SER A 64 6.75 -6.50 19.14
N GLU A 65 7.37 -7.11 20.14
CA GLU A 65 8.01 -8.40 19.99
C GLU A 65 6.97 -9.52 20.00
N ALA A 66 7.09 -10.47 19.08
CA ALA A 66 6.27 -11.69 19.04
C ALA A 66 6.84 -12.73 20.02
N LYS A 67 6.64 -12.49 21.32
CA LYS A 67 7.32 -13.22 22.40
C LYS A 67 7.05 -14.72 22.37
N ASN A 68 5.77 -15.11 22.20
CA ASN A 68 5.40 -16.52 22.22
C ASN A 68 5.86 -17.27 20.98
N ILE A 69 5.83 -16.63 19.80
CA ILE A 69 6.43 -17.17 18.56
C ILE A 69 7.94 -17.33 18.75
N ASN A 70 8.61 -16.34 19.34
CA ASN A 70 10.04 -16.37 19.57
C ASN A 70 10.44 -17.49 20.55
N ASN A 71 9.68 -17.67 21.63
CA ASN A 71 9.88 -18.76 22.59
C ASN A 71 9.65 -20.14 21.97
N LYS A 72 8.67 -20.25 21.05
CA LYS A 72 8.40 -21.50 20.33
C LYS A 72 9.55 -21.91 19.42
N PHE A 73 10.21 -20.98 18.73
CA PHE A 73 11.23 -21.30 17.74
C PHE A 73 12.67 -21.12 18.24
N LYS A 74 12.91 -20.41 19.33
CA LYS A 74 14.16 -20.30 20.11
C LYS A 74 15.43 -19.88 19.36
N LYS A 75 15.33 -19.49 18.06
CA LYS A 75 16.50 -19.16 17.23
C LYS A 75 16.54 -17.67 16.88
N GLY A 76 15.80 -17.23 15.90
CA GLY A 76 15.67 -15.80 15.57
C GLY A 76 14.58 -15.10 16.36
N LYS A 77 14.46 -13.79 16.20
CA LYS A 77 13.43 -12.98 16.85
C LYS A 77 12.54 -12.27 15.85
N LEU A 78 11.23 -12.39 16.02
CA LEU A 78 10.20 -11.73 15.22
C LEU A 78 9.63 -10.52 15.98
N TYR A 79 9.49 -9.43 15.25
CA TYR A 79 8.87 -8.20 15.71
C TYR A 79 7.81 -7.75 14.70
N PHE A 80 6.79 -7.04 15.18
CA PHE A 80 5.71 -6.51 14.39
C PHE A 80 5.67 -4.98 14.46
N LYS A 81 5.72 -4.29 13.32
CA LYS A 81 5.32 -2.89 13.20
C LYS A 81 3.81 -2.85 13.07
N ARG A 82 3.12 -2.33 14.07
CA ARG A 82 1.69 -2.47 14.32
C ARG A 82 0.85 -1.42 13.57
N GLU A 83 0.90 -1.42 12.23
CA GLU A 83 0.01 -0.57 11.41
C GLU A 83 -1.46 -1.08 11.45
N ASP A 84 -1.70 -2.29 11.91
CA ASP A 84 -3.00 -2.85 12.21
C ASP A 84 -3.72 -2.15 13.38
N LEU A 85 -2.98 -1.51 14.27
CA LEU A 85 -3.49 -0.68 15.37
C LEU A 85 -3.65 0.80 14.98
N ASN A 86 -3.25 1.17 13.78
CA ASN A 86 -3.43 2.52 13.29
C ASN A 86 -4.92 2.84 13.10
N PHE A 87 -5.28 4.12 13.11
CA PHE A 87 -6.66 4.55 12.90
C PHE A 87 -7.24 3.93 11.62
N THR A 88 -8.49 3.51 11.65
CA THR A 88 -9.17 2.69 10.62
C THR A 88 -8.64 1.24 10.47
N GLY A 89 -7.72 0.80 11.33
CA GLY A 89 -7.23 -0.57 11.37
C GLY A 89 -6.21 -0.93 10.28
N SER A 90 -5.56 0.06 9.63
CA SER A 90 -4.54 -0.23 8.63
C SER A 90 -3.65 0.97 8.28
N HIS A 91 -2.51 0.71 7.62
CA HIS A 91 -1.60 1.71 7.05
C HIS A 91 -2.27 2.66 6.04
N LYS A 92 -3.44 2.32 5.51
CA LYS A 92 -4.10 3.07 4.43
C LYS A 92 -4.48 4.49 4.84
N ILE A 93 -4.75 4.71 6.13
CA ILE A 93 -5.08 6.06 6.63
C ILE A 93 -3.93 7.05 6.44
N ASN A 94 -2.68 6.61 6.46
CA ASN A 94 -1.52 7.49 6.25
C ASN A 94 -1.59 8.20 4.89
N ASN A 95 -1.85 7.42 3.85
CA ASN A 95 -1.98 7.92 2.49
C ASN A 95 -3.32 8.63 2.28
N ALA A 96 -4.42 8.06 2.78
CA ALA A 96 -5.75 8.64 2.61
C ALA A 96 -5.85 10.02 3.25
N PHE A 97 -5.39 10.17 4.48
CA PHE A 97 -5.37 11.46 5.16
C PHE A 97 -4.42 12.46 4.49
N GLY A 98 -3.20 12.00 4.11
CA GLY A 98 -2.24 12.87 3.44
C GLY A 98 -2.75 13.39 2.09
N GLN A 99 -3.39 12.54 1.27
CA GLN A 99 -3.97 12.98 0.00
C GLN A 99 -5.25 13.81 0.17
N ALA A 100 -6.09 13.53 1.17
CA ALA A 100 -7.24 14.34 1.48
C ALA A 100 -6.82 15.75 1.95
N LEU A 101 -5.77 15.83 2.80
CA LEU A 101 -5.17 17.09 3.21
C LEU A 101 -4.61 17.85 1.99
N LEU A 102 -3.89 17.15 1.09
CA LEU A 102 -3.41 17.74 -0.17
C LEU A 102 -4.55 18.24 -1.04
N ALA A 103 -5.65 17.49 -1.16
CA ALA A 103 -6.83 17.91 -1.92
C ALA A 103 -7.44 19.21 -1.35
N LYS A 104 -7.56 19.30 -0.02
CA LYS A 104 -8.03 20.49 0.68
C LYS A 104 -7.14 21.71 0.42
N GLU A 105 -5.82 21.55 0.55
CA GLU A 105 -4.83 22.61 0.26
C GLU A 105 -4.84 23.08 -1.22
N LEU A 106 -5.26 22.20 -2.12
CA LEU A 106 -5.45 22.52 -3.54
C LEU A 106 -6.84 23.10 -3.86
N GLY A 107 -7.69 23.30 -2.86
CA GLY A 107 -9.02 23.90 -2.99
C GLY A 107 -10.11 22.94 -3.49
N TYR A 108 -9.85 21.62 -3.55
CA TYR A 108 -10.89 20.65 -3.89
C TYR A 108 -11.85 20.45 -2.72
N LYS A 109 -13.14 20.40 -3.05
CA LYS A 109 -14.22 20.13 -2.07
C LYS A 109 -14.66 18.66 -2.07
N THR A 110 -14.34 17.91 -3.12
CA THR A 110 -14.76 16.52 -3.30
C THR A 110 -13.58 15.64 -3.65
N VAL A 111 -13.47 14.49 -2.99
CA VAL A 111 -12.53 13.43 -3.33
C VAL A 111 -13.25 12.22 -3.90
N ILE A 112 -12.60 11.54 -4.84
CA ILE A 112 -13.06 10.28 -5.43
C ILE A 112 -12.04 9.19 -5.09
N ALA A 113 -12.50 8.00 -4.73
CA ALA A 113 -11.64 6.84 -4.60
C ALA A 113 -12.37 5.55 -5.02
N GLU A 114 -11.60 4.54 -5.36
CA GLU A 114 -12.06 3.17 -5.55
C GLU A 114 -11.73 2.30 -4.33
N THR A 115 -12.46 1.20 -4.16
CA THR A 115 -12.13 0.22 -3.13
C THR A 115 -12.65 -1.18 -3.50
N GLY A 116 -11.86 -2.22 -3.21
CA GLY A 116 -12.29 -3.62 -3.27
C GLY A 116 -12.61 -4.14 -1.86
N ALA A 117 -11.58 -4.48 -1.06
CA ALA A 117 -11.74 -4.95 0.33
C ALA A 117 -12.38 -3.92 1.29
N GLY A 118 -12.74 -2.72 0.84
CA GLY A 118 -13.34 -1.67 1.65
C GLY A 118 -12.38 -0.89 2.53
N GLN A 119 -11.17 -1.38 2.79
CA GLN A 119 -10.22 -0.74 3.71
C GLN A 119 -9.71 0.63 3.20
N HIS A 120 -9.48 0.76 1.89
CA HIS A 120 -9.11 2.04 1.31
C HIS A 120 -10.29 3.02 1.34
N GLY A 121 -11.46 2.58 0.92
CA GLY A 121 -12.69 3.38 0.99
C GLY A 121 -13.00 3.87 2.40
N LEU A 122 -12.83 3.00 3.42
CA LEU A 122 -13.00 3.38 4.82
C LEU A 122 -12.01 4.46 5.23
N ALA A 123 -10.73 4.31 4.89
CA ALA A 123 -9.70 5.29 5.21
C ALA A 123 -9.96 6.65 4.52
N VAL A 124 -10.40 6.63 3.25
CA VAL A 124 -10.75 7.85 2.49
C VAL A 124 -11.99 8.52 3.07
N ALA A 125 -13.07 7.77 3.33
CA ALA A 125 -14.29 8.31 3.93
C ALA A 125 -14.00 8.96 5.31
N THR A 126 -13.17 8.30 6.12
CA THR A 126 -12.73 8.81 7.42
C THR A 126 -11.94 10.11 7.28
N ALA A 127 -10.91 10.12 6.44
CA ALA A 127 -10.10 11.31 6.19
C ALA A 127 -10.92 12.48 5.65
N SER A 128 -11.83 12.19 4.71
CA SER A 128 -12.73 13.19 4.14
C SER A 128 -13.66 13.81 5.19
N ARG A 129 -14.23 12.97 6.06
CA ARG A 129 -15.10 13.44 7.14
C ARG A 129 -14.37 14.35 8.13
N ILE A 130 -13.15 13.98 8.52
CA ILE A 130 -12.31 14.77 9.42
C ILE A 130 -11.96 16.14 8.81
N LEU A 131 -11.68 16.18 7.50
CA LEU A 131 -11.23 17.37 6.80
C LEU A 131 -12.36 18.22 6.19
N GLY A 132 -13.63 17.80 6.35
CA GLY A 132 -14.80 18.51 5.82
C GLY A 132 -14.95 18.38 4.29
N LEU A 133 -14.43 17.30 3.68
CA LEU A 133 -14.53 17.05 2.25
C LEU A 133 -15.70 16.12 1.93
N GLN A 134 -16.35 16.33 0.80
CA GLN A 134 -17.25 15.36 0.21
C GLN A 134 -16.47 14.15 -0.32
N CYS A 135 -17.07 12.96 -0.24
CA CYS A 135 -16.41 11.72 -0.58
C CYS A 135 -17.29 10.83 -1.46
N GLU A 136 -16.77 10.41 -2.61
CA GLU A 136 -17.40 9.47 -3.53
C GLU A 136 -16.54 8.21 -3.64
N ILE A 137 -17.10 7.06 -3.25
CA ILE A 137 -16.40 5.76 -3.24
C ILE A 137 -17.01 4.83 -4.28
N PHE A 138 -16.19 4.40 -5.24
CA PHE A 138 -16.54 3.38 -6.22
C PHE A 138 -16.24 1.99 -5.65
N MET A 139 -17.25 1.11 -5.64
CA MET A 139 -17.13 -0.24 -5.08
C MET A 139 -17.96 -1.24 -5.88
N GLY A 140 -17.36 -2.38 -6.22
CA GLY A 140 -18.02 -3.44 -6.97
C GLY A 140 -19.13 -4.12 -6.16
N ARG A 141 -20.23 -4.53 -6.80
CA ARG A 141 -21.35 -5.25 -6.13
C ARG A 141 -20.88 -6.53 -5.44
N LYS A 142 -19.96 -7.28 -6.06
CA LYS A 142 -19.36 -8.49 -5.46
C LYS A 142 -18.55 -8.16 -4.20
N ASP A 143 -17.79 -7.07 -4.24
CA ASP A 143 -16.99 -6.60 -3.11
C ASP A 143 -17.88 -6.08 -1.96
N ILE A 144 -19.00 -5.41 -2.27
CA ILE A 144 -20.00 -4.98 -1.28
C ILE A 144 -20.59 -6.18 -0.54
N GLN A 145 -20.93 -7.24 -1.26
CA GLN A 145 -21.48 -8.47 -0.66
C GLN A 145 -20.45 -9.17 0.24
N ALA A 146 -19.19 -9.21 -0.19
CA ALA A 146 -18.10 -9.85 0.56
C ALA A 146 -17.65 -9.01 1.78
N GLN A 147 -17.83 -7.67 1.74
CA GLN A 147 -17.27 -6.73 2.72
C GLN A 147 -18.36 -5.82 3.33
N LYS A 148 -19.48 -6.43 3.72
CA LYS A 148 -20.69 -5.72 4.23
C LYS A 148 -20.37 -4.74 5.37
N GLU A 149 -19.48 -5.11 6.30
CA GLU A 149 -19.13 -4.27 7.44
C GLU A 149 -18.38 -2.99 7.01
N ASN A 150 -17.40 -3.10 6.13
CA ASN A 150 -16.72 -1.93 5.59
C ASN A 150 -17.67 -1.04 4.78
N TYR A 151 -18.56 -1.63 3.99
CA TYR A 151 -19.60 -0.90 3.26
C TYR A 151 -20.49 -0.08 4.20
N LYS A 152 -20.99 -0.70 5.28
CA LYS A 152 -21.82 -0.02 6.29
C LYS A 152 -21.06 1.15 6.95
N LYS A 153 -19.79 0.92 7.34
CA LYS A 153 -18.93 1.95 7.95
C LYS A 153 -18.71 3.14 7.02
N ILE A 154 -18.37 2.89 5.74
CA ILE A 154 -18.19 3.92 4.72
C ILE A 154 -19.46 4.77 4.56
N LYS A 155 -20.63 4.12 4.48
CA LYS A 155 -21.94 4.81 4.37
C LYS A 155 -22.24 5.66 5.62
N LYS A 156 -22.00 5.12 6.82
CA LYS A 156 -22.20 5.86 8.09
C LYS A 156 -21.30 7.09 8.22
N LEU A 157 -20.10 7.08 7.59
CA LEU A 157 -19.20 8.23 7.54
C LEU A 157 -19.67 9.32 6.55
N GLY A 158 -20.79 9.11 5.86
CA GLY A 158 -21.39 10.09 4.93
C GLY A 158 -20.81 10.05 3.52
N ALA A 159 -20.02 9.03 3.16
CA ALA A 159 -19.52 8.89 1.80
C ALA A 159 -20.62 8.40 0.85
N LYS A 160 -20.72 9.00 -0.35
CA LYS A 160 -21.57 8.53 -1.44
C LYS A 160 -20.93 7.30 -2.09
N ILE A 161 -21.58 6.13 -1.99
CA ILE A 161 -21.08 4.91 -2.60
C ILE A 161 -21.69 4.75 -3.99
N ILE A 162 -20.83 4.67 -5.01
CA ILE A 162 -21.17 4.41 -6.40
C ILE A 162 -20.87 2.94 -6.69
N LYS A 163 -21.94 2.16 -6.90
CA LYS A 163 -21.85 0.71 -7.12
C LYS A 163 -21.48 0.44 -8.58
N THR A 164 -20.48 -0.43 -8.80
CA THR A 164 -20.12 -0.94 -10.13
C THR A 164 -20.53 -2.42 -10.27
N ASN A 165 -20.66 -2.92 -11.50
CA ASN A 165 -21.25 -4.25 -11.73
C ASN A 165 -20.36 -5.40 -11.29
N HIS A 166 -19.03 -5.28 -11.46
CA HIS A 166 -18.05 -6.32 -11.13
C HIS A 166 -17.26 -5.98 -9.85
N GLY A 167 -15.98 -6.28 -9.80
CA GLY A 167 -15.09 -6.05 -8.65
C GLY A 167 -14.20 -4.83 -8.81
N LEU A 168 -13.07 -4.85 -8.09
CA LEU A 168 -12.13 -3.74 -7.96
C LEU A 168 -11.65 -3.14 -9.29
N GLU A 169 -11.39 -3.97 -10.32
CA GLU A 169 -10.86 -3.48 -11.61
C GLU A 169 -11.86 -2.53 -12.27
N GLU A 170 -13.14 -2.89 -12.29
CA GLU A 170 -14.19 -2.02 -12.84
C GLU A 170 -14.41 -0.78 -11.95
N ALA A 171 -14.32 -0.92 -10.63
CA ALA A 171 -14.39 0.22 -9.73
C ALA A 171 -13.27 1.24 -10.02
N VAL A 172 -12.03 0.78 -10.29
CA VAL A 172 -10.90 1.63 -10.72
C VAL A 172 -11.21 2.32 -12.04
N ASN A 173 -11.65 1.58 -13.07
CA ASN A 173 -11.95 2.13 -14.39
C ASN A 173 -13.09 3.17 -14.33
N SER A 174 -14.15 2.88 -13.57
CA SER A 174 -15.28 3.77 -13.36
C SER A 174 -14.88 5.03 -12.60
N ALA A 175 -14.06 4.92 -11.56
CA ALA A 175 -13.54 6.05 -10.80
C ALA A 175 -12.65 6.95 -11.68
N ILE A 176 -11.75 6.37 -12.49
CA ILE A 176 -10.91 7.13 -13.43
C ILE A 176 -11.77 7.84 -14.48
N LYS A 177 -12.76 7.16 -15.07
CA LYS A 177 -13.67 7.75 -16.04
C LYS A 177 -14.45 8.93 -15.42
N HIS A 178 -15.00 8.73 -14.23
CA HIS A 178 -15.72 9.77 -13.51
C HIS A 178 -14.82 10.96 -13.12
N TRP A 179 -13.59 10.68 -12.70
CA TRP A 179 -12.60 11.72 -12.43
C TRP A 179 -12.26 12.52 -13.68
N THR A 180 -12.06 11.86 -14.84
CA THR A 180 -11.70 12.52 -16.09
C THR A 180 -12.75 13.55 -16.52
N THR A 181 -14.04 13.23 -16.33
CA THR A 181 -15.16 14.16 -16.62
C THR A 181 -15.30 15.28 -15.60
N ASN A 182 -14.79 15.12 -14.39
CA ASN A 182 -14.92 16.05 -13.26
C ASN A 182 -13.56 16.57 -12.76
N ILE A 183 -12.56 16.58 -13.60
CA ILE A 183 -11.15 16.77 -13.25
C ILE A 183 -10.83 18.15 -12.63
N ASN A 184 -11.68 19.15 -12.85
CA ASN A 184 -11.52 20.50 -12.30
C ASN A 184 -12.09 20.63 -10.90
N THR A 185 -13.04 19.79 -10.51
CA THR A 185 -13.84 19.93 -9.29
C THR A 185 -13.58 18.81 -8.28
N LYS A 186 -13.05 17.67 -8.74
CA LYS A 186 -12.84 16.49 -7.90
C LYS A 186 -11.38 16.01 -7.92
N TYR A 187 -10.88 15.63 -6.76
CA TYR A 187 -9.54 15.05 -6.60
C TYR A 187 -9.64 13.53 -6.57
N TYR A 188 -8.88 12.84 -7.42
CA TYR A 188 -8.76 11.39 -7.37
C TYR A 188 -7.74 10.97 -6.31
N LEU A 189 -8.20 10.31 -5.26
CA LEU A 189 -7.41 9.89 -4.11
C LEU A 189 -6.99 8.42 -4.31
N LEU A 190 -5.81 8.22 -4.89
CA LEU A 190 -5.31 6.89 -5.24
C LEU A 190 -4.78 6.14 -4.03
N GLY A 191 -5.29 4.93 -3.78
CA GLY A 191 -4.91 4.09 -2.63
C GLY A 191 -3.65 3.27 -2.81
N SER A 192 -3.13 3.18 -4.02
CA SER A 192 -2.03 2.30 -4.40
C SER A 192 -0.77 3.07 -4.81
N ALA A 193 0.39 2.41 -4.71
CA ALA A 193 1.63 2.92 -5.31
C ALA A 193 1.71 2.66 -6.83
N VAL A 194 0.67 2.10 -7.44
CA VAL A 194 0.52 1.92 -8.90
C VAL A 194 -0.30 3.06 -9.47
N GLY A 195 0.18 3.71 -10.49
CA GLY A 195 -0.53 4.79 -11.15
C GLY A 195 0.39 5.76 -11.87
N PRO A 196 -0.18 6.74 -12.60
CA PRO A 196 0.62 7.72 -13.32
C PRO A 196 1.32 8.67 -12.34
N HIS A 197 2.52 9.12 -12.72
CA HIS A 197 3.19 10.16 -11.93
C HIS A 197 2.34 11.45 -11.86
N PRO A 198 2.17 12.09 -10.68
CA PRO A 198 3.00 11.99 -9.47
C PRO A 198 2.47 11.04 -8.38
N TYR A 199 1.40 10.27 -8.61
CA TYR A 199 0.78 9.46 -7.55
C TYR A 199 1.74 8.49 -6.83
N PRO A 200 2.62 7.71 -7.50
CA PRO A 200 3.55 6.83 -6.79
C PRO A 200 4.46 7.60 -5.82
N LEU A 201 4.90 8.80 -6.20
CA LEU A 201 5.70 9.69 -5.36
C LEU A 201 4.90 10.21 -4.16
N ILE A 202 3.67 10.66 -4.39
CA ILE A 202 2.76 11.19 -3.35
C ILE A 202 2.49 10.09 -2.31
N VAL A 203 2.07 8.90 -2.76
CA VAL A 203 1.78 7.74 -1.89
C VAL A 203 3.01 7.35 -1.07
N ARG A 204 4.18 7.23 -1.70
CA ARG A 204 5.43 6.96 -0.99
C ARG A 204 5.70 8.00 0.09
N ASN A 205 5.52 9.29 -0.22
CA ASN A 205 5.83 10.36 0.71
C ASN A 205 4.94 10.36 1.96
N PHE A 206 3.68 9.94 1.85
CA PHE A 206 2.81 9.78 3.02
C PHE A 206 3.07 8.45 3.75
N GLN A 207 3.36 7.37 3.03
CA GLN A 207 3.62 6.07 3.65
C GLN A 207 5.02 5.94 4.28
N LYS A 208 6.02 6.73 3.86
CA LYS A 208 7.40 6.64 4.39
C LYS A 208 7.52 6.88 5.89
N ILE A 209 6.48 7.40 6.53
CA ILE A 209 6.38 7.55 7.99
C ILE A 209 6.60 6.21 8.70
N ILE A 210 6.14 5.09 8.12
CA ILE A 210 6.30 3.74 8.67
C ILE A 210 7.79 3.42 8.88
N GLY A 211 8.58 3.48 7.83
CA GLY A 211 10.02 3.21 7.92
C GLY A 211 10.81 4.28 8.69
N GLN A 212 10.32 5.52 8.67
CA GLN A 212 10.92 6.60 9.44
C GLN A 212 10.80 6.37 10.95
N GLU A 213 9.67 5.87 11.41
CA GLU A 213 9.46 5.50 12.81
C GLU A 213 10.31 4.29 13.20
N CYS A 214 10.39 3.28 12.34
CA CYS A 214 11.23 2.10 12.60
C CYS A 214 12.72 2.44 12.74
N LEU A 215 13.24 3.38 11.96
CA LEU A 215 14.64 3.82 12.03
C LEU A 215 14.97 4.64 13.30
N LYS A 216 13.96 5.17 13.97
CA LYS A 216 14.14 5.92 15.23
C LYS A 216 14.23 5.01 16.45
N THR A 217 13.97 3.73 16.31
CA THR A 217 14.08 2.77 17.41
C THR A 217 15.53 2.34 17.60
N HIS A 218 15.93 2.03 18.84
CA HIS A 218 17.26 1.49 19.14
C HIS A 218 17.47 0.05 18.65
N THR A 219 16.39 -0.63 18.21
CA THR A 219 16.50 -2.02 17.74
C THR A 219 16.98 -2.06 16.30
N HIS A 220 18.14 -2.67 16.08
CA HIS A 220 18.62 -3.00 14.74
C HIS A 220 17.95 -4.29 14.24
N PHE A 221 17.33 -4.23 13.04
CA PHE A 221 16.72 -5.37 12.38
C PHE A 221 17.61 -5.87 11.23
N ASN A 222 17.90 -7.17 11.20
CA ASN A 222 18.64 -7.78 10.10
C ASN A 222 17.81 -7.85 8.81
N THR A 223 16.48 -8.03 8.97
CA THR A 223 15.53 -8.11 7.84
C THR A 223 14.25 -7.40 8.18
N ILE A 224 13.75 -6.60 7.25
CA ILE A 224 12.41 -6.00 7.31
C ILE A 224 11.55 -6.56 6.19
N ILE A 225 10.30 -6.91 6.51
CA ILE A 225 9.40 -7.63 5.61
C ILE A 225 8.06 -6.90 5.53
N ALA A 226 7.52 -6.82 4.31
CA ALA A 226 6.15 -6.35 4.08
C ALA A 226 5.49 -7.18 2.98
N CYS A 227 4.16 -7.36 3.05
CA CYS A 227 3.40 -7.90 1.94
C CYS A 227 3.32 -6.89 0.79
N ILE A 228 3.16 -7.37 -0.44
CA ILE A 228 3.08 -6.51 -1.63
C ILE A 228 1.94 -6.93 -2.55
N GLY A 229 0.99 -5.99 -2.77
CA GLY A 229 0.09 -5.91 -3.91
C GLY A 229 0.57 -4.76 -4.79
N GLY A 230 -0.13 -3.62 -4.79
CA GLY A 230 0.39 -2.38 -5.39
C GLY A 230 1.62 -1.79 -4.68
N GLY A 231 1.86 -2.17 -3.42
CA GLY A 231 3.13 -1.93 -2.72
C GLY A 231 3.18 -0.67 -1.84
N SER A 232 2.06 -0.05 -1.49
CA SER A 232 2.05 1.20 -0.70
C SER A 232 2.63 1.00 0.71
N ASN A 233 2.26 -0.08 1.43
CA ASN A 233 2.82 -0.39 2.74
C ASN A 233 4.30 -0.77 2.66
N ALA A 234 4.70 -1.53 1.64
CA ALA A 234 6.06 -2.01 1.47
C ALA A 234 7.02 -0.85 1.16
N ILE A 235 6.66 0.06 0.24
CA ILE A 235 7.50 1.24 -0.04
C ILE A 235 7.54 2.17 1.18
N GLY A 236 6.46 2.24 1.95
CA GLY A 236 6.40 2.99 3.20
C GLY A 236 7.45 2.52 4.21
N LEU A 237 7.58 1.21 4.39
CA LEU A 237 8.59 0.61 5.25
C LEU A 237 10.00 0.75 4.67
N PHE A 238 10.20 0.44 3.38
CA PHE A 238 11.54 0.26 2.79
C PHE A 238 12.23 1.57 2.42
N PHE A 239 11.48 2.59 1.99
CA PHE A 239 12.05 3.81 1.40
C PHE A 239 13.14 4.45 2.26
N LYS A 240 12.89 4.64 3.55
CA LYS A 240 13.86 5.27 4.45
C LYS A 240 15.11 4.40 4.66
N TYR A 241 14.96 3.09 4.75
CA TYR A 241 16.09 2.15 4.84
C TYR A 241 16.96 2.18 3.58
N ILE A 242 16.36 2.31 2.39
CA ILE A 242 17.09 2.44 1.12
C ILE A 242 17.81 3.78 1.06
N LYS A 243 17.12 4.88 1.39
CA LYS A 243 17.67 6.24 1.33
C LYS A 243 18.86 6.43 2.28
N HIS A 244 18.84 5.79 3.45
CA HIS A 244 19.92 5.83 4.42
C HIS A 244 21.04 4.80 4.17
N ASN A 245 20.97 4.05 3.05
CA ASN A 245 21.91 2.98 2.71
C ASN A 245 22.14 1.99 3.87
N ASN A 246 21.05 1.63 4.52
CA ASN A 246 21.06 0.72 5.67
C ASN A 246 21.24 -0.73 5.20
N ASN A 247 22.16 -1.48 5.86
CA ASN A 247 22.48 -2.86 5.55
C ASN A 247 21.35 -3.87 5.84
N THR A 248 20.27 -3.43 6.48
CA THR A 248 19.06 -4.23 6.71
C THR A 248 18.54 -4.80 5.39
N GLN A 249 18.32 -6.10 5.32
CA GLN A 249 17.70 -6.75 4.17
C GLN A 249 16.22 -6.35 4.07
N LYS A 250 15.76 -5.98 2.88
CA LYS A 250 14.37 -5.64 2.56
C LYS A 250 13.76 -6.79 1.77
N LEU A 251 12.64 -7.35 2.26
CA LEU A 251 11.93 -8.47 1.63
C LEU A 251 10.46 -8.13 1.43
N ALA A 252 10.03 -8.05 0.18
CA ALA A 252 8.62 -7.92 -0.17
C ALA A 252 8.02 -9.30 -0.48
N VAL A 253 6.83 -9.59 0.05
CA VAL A 253 6.17 -10.89 -0.10
C VAL A 253 4.85 -10.74 -0.84
N GLU A 254 4.79 -11.34 -2.01
CA GLU A 254 3.62 -11.38 -2.89
C GLU A 254 2.70 -12.56 -2.55
N ALA A 255 1.39 -12.37 -2.66
CA ALA A 255 0.43 -13.48 -2.63
C ALA A 255 0.38 -14.16 -4.00
N CYS A 256 0.51 -15.48 -4.04
CA CYS A 256 0.50 -16.26 -5.27
C CYS A 256 -0.66 -17.28 -5.37
N GLY A 257 -1.61 -17.23 -4.44
CA GLY A 257 -2.78 -18.12 -4.45
C GLY A 257 -2.42 -19.58 -4.11
N LYS A 258 -2.94 -20.52 -4.89
CA LYS A 258 -2.70 -21.96 -4.68
C LYS A 258 -1.27 -22.36 -5.04
N ASN A 259 -0.68 -21.75 -6.05
CA ASN A 259 0.65 -22.11 -6.53
C ASN A 259 1.51 -20.86 -6.86
N LYS A 260 2.83 -21.06 -6.89
CA LYS A 260 3.81 -19.97 -7.08
C LYS A 260 3.90 -19.44 -8.52
N HIS A 261 3.22 -20.04 -9.48
CA HIS A 261 3.22 -19.57 -10.88
C HIS A 261 2.50 -18.23 -11.07
N ASN A 262 1.63 -17.84 -10.14
CA ASN A 262 0.92 -16.56 -10.18
C ASN A 262 1.69 -15.40 -9.54
N SER A 263 3.01 -15.49 -9.42
CA SER A 263 3.87 -14.41 -8.94
C SER A 263 4.36 -13.56 -10.10
N ILE A 264 4.20 -12.23 -10.00
CA ILE A 264 4.72 -11.24 -10.96
C ILE A 264 6.25 -11.34 -11.04
N PHE A 265 6.91 -11.52 -9.89
CA PHE A 265 8.37 -11.52 -9.82
C PHE A 265 9.03 -12.81 -10.30
N ARG A 266 8.27 -13.87 -10.55
CA ARG A 266 8.79 -15.10 -11.15
C ARG A 266 9.06 -14.96 -12.65
N ASN A 267 8.17 -14.24 -13.35
CA ASN A 267 8.32 -13.92 -14.77
C ASN A 267 7.82 -12.49 -15.02
N PRO A 268 8.64 -11.48 -14.67
CA PRO A 268 8.21 -10.09 -14.69
C PRO A 268 8.07 -9.59 -16.13
N LYS A 269 6.86 -9.34 -16.59
CA LYS A 269 6.57 -8.72 -17.88
C LYS A 269 6.30 -7.24 -17.70
N ILE A 270 6.90 -6.42 -18.55
CA ILE A 270 6.71 -4.96 -18.56
C ILE A 270 5.51 -4.64 -19.43
N SER A 271 4.55 -3.89 -18.86
CA SER A 271 3.39 -3.39 -19.60
C SER A 271 2.96 -2.05 -19.03
N ILE A 272 1.96 -1.43 -19.66
CA ILE A 272 1.32 -0.21 -19.17
C ILE A 272 -0.02 -0.61 -18.56
N LEU A 273 -0.22 -0.25 -17.28
CA LEU A 273 -1.49 -0.44 -16.61
C LEU A 273 -1.83 0.80 -15.77
N HIS A 274 -3.08 1.25 -15.84
CA HIS A 274 -3.59 2.43 -15.13
C HIS A 274 -2.63 3.62 -15.17
N GLY A 275 -2.10 3.92 -16.36
CA GLY A 275 -1.32 5.13 -16.65
C GLY A 275 0.15 5.09 -16.26
N CYS A 276 0.71 3.95 -15.86
CA CYS A 276 2.15 3.80 -15.62
C CYS A 276 2.73 2.54 -16.27
N ARG A 277 4.01 2.60 -16.66
CA ARG A 277 4.78 1.44 -17.11
C ARG A 277 5.34 0.71 -15.89
N THR A 278 5.03 -0.58 -15.76
CA THR A 278 5.46 -1.39 -14.62
C THR A 278 5.49 -2.88 -14.94
N TYR A 279 5.78 -3.72 -13.94
CA TYR A 279 5.57 -5.16 -14.06
C TYR A 279 4.10 -5.51 -13.86
N VAL A 280 3.56 -6.29 -14.79
CA VAL A 280 2.16 -6.72 -14.82
C VAL A 280 2.07 -8.24 -14.97
N LEU A 281 1.17 -8.87 -14.25
CA LEU A 281 0.84 -10.27 -14.43
C LEU A 281 -0.04 -10.42 -15.67
N THR A 282 0.46 -11.12 -16.68
CA THR A 282 -0.24 -11.30 -17.95
C THR A 282 -0.60 -12.78 -18.19
N ASN A 283 -1.65 -12.99 -18.95
CA ASN A 283 -1.98 -14.31 -19.52
C ASN A 283 -1.10 -14.61 -20.75
N SER A 284 -1.33 -15.76 -21.40
CA SER A 284 -0.62 -16.18 -22.62
C SER A 284 -0.82 -15.24 -23.81
N HIS A 285 -1.95 -14.55 -23.87
CA HIS A 285 -2.31 -13.62 -24.96
C HIS A 285 -1.87 -12.15 -24.65
N GLY A 286 -1.08 -11.93 -23.58
CA GLY A 286 -0.59 -10.60 -23.21
C GLY A 286 -1.59 -9.72 -22.44
N GLY A 287 -2.83 -10.15 -22.27
CA GLY A 287 -3.84 -9.48 -21.44
C GLY A 287 -3.53 -9.57 -19.96
N THR A 288 -4.09 -8.68 -19.17
CA THR A 288 -3.96 -8.70 -17.70
C THR A 288 -4.57 -9.98 -17.12
N LYS A 289 -3.84 -10.64 -16.24
CA LYS A 289 -4.29 -11.83 -15.53
C LYS A 289 -4.66 -11.46 -14.10
N ASN A 290 -5.92 -11.72 -13.71
CA ASN A 290 -6.36 -11.51 -12.33
C ASN A 290 -5.73 -12.54 -11.37
N LYS A 291 -5.36 -12.10 -10.18
CA LYS A 291 -4.95 -12.97 -9.09
C LYS A 291 -6.17 -13.42 -8.29
N HIS A 292 -6.19 -14.67 -7.93
CA HIS A 292 -7.21 -15.24 -7.04
C HIS A 292 -6.53 -15.76 -5.78
N THR A 293 -6.47 -14.92 -4.77
CA THR A 293 -5.90 -15.26 -3.45
C THR A 293 -6.91 -14.98 -2.36
N ILE A 294 -6.67 -15.50 -1.15
CA ILE A 294 -7.48 -15.19 0.04
C ILE A 294 -7.37 -13.71 0.44
N SER A 295 -6.37 -12.99 -0.08
CA SER A 295 -6.04 -11.61 0.30
C SER A 295 -6.48 -10.65 -0.81
N SER A 296 -7.70 -10.13 -0.72
CA SER A 296 -8.26 -9.22 -1.73
C SER A 296 -7.39 -7.99 -1.98
N GLY A 297 -6.70 -7.46 -0.95
CA GLY A 297 -5.77 -6.33 -1.07
C GLY A 297 -4.47 -6.65 -1.82
N LEU A 298 -4.17 -7.94 -2.11
CA LEU A 298 -3.00 -8.36 -2.89
C LEU A 298 -3.37 -8.93 -4.28
N ASN A 299 -4.64 -8.89 -4.66
CA ASN A 299 -5.11 -9.44 -5.95
C ASN A 299 -4.84 -8.54 -7.15
N TYR A 300 -4.33 -7.34 -6.93
CA TYR A 300 -4.03 -6.42 -8.01
C TYR A 300 -2.92 -6.97 -8.95
N PRO A 301 -3.12 -6.93 -10.27
CA PRO A 301 -2.25 -7.63 -11.22
C PRO A 301 -0.96 -6.89 -11.55
N ALA A 302 -0.69 -5.75 -10.94
CA ALA A 302 0.52 -4.97 -11.17
C ALA A 302 1.16 -4.51 -9.86
N ILE A 303 2.42 -4.12 -9.92
CA ILE A 303 3.15 -3.52 -8.79
C ILE A 303 3.46 -2.05 -9.04
N GLY A 304 3.76 -1.31 -7.98
CA GLY A 304 4.22 0.07 -8.09
C GLY A 304 5.47 0.18 -8.98
N PRO A 305 5.58 1.20 -9.85
CA PRO A 305 6.74 1.36 -10.72
C PRO A 305 8.05 1.53 -9.96
N GLU A 306 8.02 2.08 -8.76
CA GLU A 306 9.19 2.15 -7.88
C GLU A 306 9.61 0.75 -7.41
N HIS A 307 8.67 -0.16 -7.11
CA HIS A 307 8.99 -1.55 -6.79
C HIS A 307 9.59 -2.32 -7.98
N ALA A 308 9.09 -2.08 -9.19
CA ALA A 308 9.69 -2.65 -10.40
C ALA A 308 11.15 -2.19 -10.58
N TYR A 309 11.42 -0.92 -10.32
CA TYR A 309 12.76 -0.36 -10.31
C TYR A 309 13.65 -0.97 -9.21
N LEU A 310 13.14 -1.08 -7.98
CA LEU A 310 13.86 -1.67 -6.85
C LEU A 310 14.22 -3.14 -7.09
N HIS A 311 13.32 -3.90 -7.71
CA HIS A 311 13.60 -5.27 -8.14
C HIS A 311 14.69 -5.32 -9.22
N ASN A 312 14.56 -4.50 -10.26
CA ASN A 312 15.53 -4.42 -11.36
C ASN A 312 16.93 -4.03 -10.87
N LYS A 313 17.01 -3.15 -9.87
CA LYS A 313 18.26 -2.71 -9.22
C LYS A 313 18.73 -3.64 -8.07
N LYS A 314 18.01 -4.71 -7.77
CA LYS A 314 18.31 -5.66 -6.68
C LYS A 314 18.42 -4.99 -5.28
N LEU A 315 17.76 -3.84 -5.09
CA LEU A 315 17.75 -3.09 -3.82
C LEU A 315 16.78 -3.67 -2.79
N VAL A 316 15.79 -4.43 -3.26
CA VAL A 316 14.80 -5.15 -2.45
C VAL A 316 14.70 -6.57 -3.00
N LYS A 317 14.64 -7.55 -2.12
CA LYS A 317 14.34 -8.95 -2.47
C LYS A 317 12.82 -9.13 -2.54
N TYR A 318 12.37 -9.92 -3.51
CA TYR A 318 10.97 -10.25 -3.70
C TYR A 318 10.79 -11.76 -3.62
N SER A 319 9.73 -12.18 -2.95
CA SER A 319 9.35 -13.58 -2.77
C SER A 319 7.84 -13.71 -2.82
N SER A 320 7.34 -14.92 -2.86
CA SER A 320 5.89 -15.18 -2.85
C SER A 320 5.52 -16.17 -1.75
N ALA A 321 4.30 -16.07 -1.23
CA ALA A 321 3.71 -17.03 -0.31
C ALA A 321 2.36 -17.50 -0.83
N THR A 322 2.06 -18.79 -0.63
CA THR A 322 0.79 -19.40 -0.99
C THR A 322 -0.29 -19.09 0.04
N ASN A 323 -1.57 -19.31 -0.34
CA ASN A 323 -2.69 -19.22 0.59
C ASN A 323 -2.50 -20.13 1.81
N LYS A 324 -1.99 -21.37 1.61
CA LYS A 324 -1.73 -22.32 2.70
C LYS A 324 -0.69 -21.77 3.68
N GLU A 325 0.43 -21.24 3.16
CA GLU A 325 1.48 -20.64 3.99
C GLU A 325 0.94 -19.44 4.79
N ALA A 326 0.12 -18.60 4.17
CA ALA A 326 -0.48 -17.43 4.83
C ALA A 326 -1.49 -17.85 5.91
N LEU A 327 -2.37 -18.82 5.65
CA LEU A 327 -3.34 -19.32 6.63
C LEU A 327 -2.66 -19.98 7.84
N GLN A 328 -1.59 -20.72 7.62
CA GLN A 328 -0.79 -21.29 8.71
C GLN A 328 -0.16 -20.19 9.59
N ALA A 329 0.38 -19.14 8.98
CA ALA A 329 0.93 -18.00 9.70
C ALA A 329 -0.15 -17.20 10.43
N PHE A 330 -1.33 -17.02 9.82
CA PHE A 330 -2.50 -16.38 10.42
C PHE A 330 -2.93 -17.11 11.70
N LYS A 331 -3.21 -18.42 11.59
CA LYS A 331 -3.62 -19.27 12.74
C LYS A 331 -2.57 -19.25 13.85
N LEU A 332 -1.29 -19.43 13.50
CA LEU A 332 -0.20 -19.39 14.48
C LEU A 332 -0.17 -18.06 15.22
N THR A 333 -0.26 -16.92 14.52
CA THR A 333 -0.18 -15.60 15.14
C THR A 333 -1.35 -15.34 16.08
N ILE A 334 -2.56 -15.77 15.73
CA ILE A 334 -3.73 -15.70 16.63
C ILE A 334 -3.52 -16.55 17.88
N GLN A 335 -3.15 -17.81 17.69
CA GLN A 335 -3.05 -18.78 18.79
C GLN A 335 -1.90 -18.48 19.76
N THR A 336 -0.83 -17.84 19.30
CA THR A 336 0.34 -17.58 20.14
C THR A 336 0.40 -16.16 20.66
N GLU A 337 0.07 -15.16 19.86
CA GLU A 337 0.22 -13.74 20.22
C GLU A 337 -1.12 -13.05 20.53
N GLY A 338 -2.25 -13.69 20.27
CA GLY A 338 -3.58 -13.06 20.41
C GLY A 338 -3.81 -11.93 19.39
N ILE A 339 -2.99 -11.85 18.34
CA ILE A 339 -3.09 -10.84 17.30
C ILE A 339 -3.80 -11.44 16.09
N ILE A 340 -4.81 -10.76 15.57
CA ILE A 340 -5.53 -11.12 14.36
C ILE A 340 -4.97 -10.26 13.21
N PRO A 341 -3.93 -10.73 12.48
CA PRO A 341 -3.37 -9.98 11.36
C PRO A 341 -4.28 -10.10 10.14
N SER A 342 -4.27 -9.13 9.22
CA SER A 342 -4.93 -9.35 7.94
C SER A 342 -4.30 -10.51 7.15
N TYR A 343 -5.08 -11.17 6.29
CA TYR A 343 -4.53 -12.20 5.39
C TYR A 343 -3.38 -11.66 4.55
N GLU A 344 -3.42 -10.38 4.16
CA GLU A 344 -2.33 -9.70 3.48
C GLU A 344 -1.03 -9.78 4.29
N SER A 345 -1.09 -9.37 5.56
CA SER A 345 0.07 -9.38 6.47
C SER A 345 0.57 -10.80 6.74
N SER A 346 -0.32 -11.78 6.76
CA SER A 346 0.01 -13.18 7.02
C SER A 346 0.93 -13.79 5.96
N HIS A 347 0.88 -13.30 4.71
CA HIS A 347 1.86 -13.69 3.68
C HIS A 347 3.28 -13.25 4.08
N ALA A 348 3.43 -12.04 4.61
CA ALA A 348 4.73 -11.55 5.11
C ALA A 348 5.19 -12.32 6.36
N ILE A 349 4.27 -12.58 7.31
CA ILE A 349 4.57 -13.35 8.52
C ILE A 349 5.06 -14.76 8.18
N SER A 350 4.48 -15.42 7.19
CA SER A 350 4.87 -16.77 6.78
C SER A 350 6.36 -16.86 6.38
N LYS A 351 6.87 -15.82 5.72
CA LYS A 351 8.31 -15.75 5.36
C LYS A 351 9.18 -15.39 6.56
N ALA A 352 8.71 -14.51 7.44
CA ALA A 352 9.42 -14.19 8.67
C ALA A 352 9.61 -15.42 9.55
N ILE A 353 8.57 -16.22 9.74
CA ILE A 353 8.62 -17.48 10.50
C ILE A 353 9.69 -18.43 9.91
N LYS A 354 9.77 -18.56 8.59
CA LYS A 354 10.80 -19.38 7.95
C LYS A 354 12.23 -18.89 8.26
N ILE A 355 12.44 -17.58 8.27
CA ILE A 355 13.74 -16.97 8.55
C ILE A 355 14.14 -17.21 10.03
N ILE A 356 13.23 -16.91 10.97
CA ILE A 356 13.57 -17.04 12.40
C ILE A 356 13.74 -18.48 12.86
N LYS A 357 13.12 -19.45 12.17
CA LYS A 357 13.34 -20.89 12.42
C LYS A 357 14.75 -21.36 12.09
N THR A 358 15.41 -20.73 11.13
CA THR A 358 16.67 -21.20 10.57
C THR A 358 17.87 -20.30 10.86
N THR A 359 17.63 -19.07 11.35
CA THR A 359 18.70 -18.07 11.56
C THR A 359 18.49 -17.31 12.87
N ASN A 360 19.56 -16.78 13.46
CA ASN A 360 19.55 -15.93 14.66
C ASN A 360 19.16 -14.47 14.36
N LYS A 361 18.47 -14.21 13.24
CA LYS A 361 18.16 -12.85 12.78
C LYS A 361 17.02 -12.23 13.57
N LYS A 362 17.11 -10.92 13.78
CA LYS A 362 15.98 -10.07 14.20
C LYS A 362 15.21 -9.63 12.95
N VAL A 363 13.95 -10.03 12.86
CA VAL A 363 13.08 -9.80 11.71
C VAL A 363 11.92 -8.90 12.11
N LEU A 364 11.71 -7.81 11.40
CA LEU A 364 10.53 -6.94 11.56
C LEU A 364 9.54 -7.17 10.42
N VAL A 365 8.29 -7.45 10.75
CA VAL A 365 7.19 -7.52 9.78
C VAL A 365 6.26 -6.32 9.95
N ASN A 366 5.94 -5.64 8.86
CA ASN A 366 4.88 -4.64 8.86
C ASN A 366 3.50 -5.33 8.88
N LEU A 367 2.80 -5.31 10.02
CA LEU A 367 1.40 -5.69 10.09
C LEU A 367 0.56 -4.58 9.47
N SER A 368 0.34 -4.65 8.17
CA SER A 368 -0.21 -3.57 7.35
C SER A 368 -1.68 -3.28 7.61
N GLY A 369 -2.41 -4.23 8.23
CA GLY A 369 -3.81 -4.10 8.60
C GLY A 369 -4.28 -5.21 9.54
N ASN A 370 -5.37 -4.96 10.27
CA ASN A 370 -6.02 -5.96 11.11
C ASN A 370 -6.84 -6.95 10.27
N GLY A 371 -7.11 -8.11 10.84
CA GLY A 371 -7.83 -9.22 10.22
C GLY A 371 -9.30 -9.32 10.60
N SER A 372 -9.90 -8.31 11.22
CA SER A 372 -11.32 -8.37 11.62
C SER A 372 -12.28 -8.59 10.44
N LYS A 373 -11.85 -8.26 9.23
CA LYS A 373 -12.59 -8.51 7.99
C LYS A 373 -12.43 -9.94 7.45
N ASP A 374 -11.49 -10.71 8.00
CA ASP A 374 -11.01 -12.00 7.49
C ASP A 374 -11.47 -13.18 8.37
N ILE A 375 -12.30 -12.90 9.39
CA ILE A 375 -12.91 -13.86 10.32
C ILE A 375 -14.38 -14.04 9.97
#